data_bd2032e1032e1dfa0ad8fc0650d5e5d7
#
_entry.id   bd2032e1032e1dfa0ad8fc0650d5e5d7
#
_cell.length_a   1.000
_cell.length_b   1.000
_cell.length_c   1.000
_cell.angle_alpha   90.00
_cell.angle_beta   90.00
_cell.angle_gamma   90.00
#
_symmetry.space_group_name_H-M   'P 1'
#
loop_
_entity.id
_entity.type
_entity.pdbx_description
1 polymer ?
#
loop_
_entity_poly.entity_id
_entity_poly.type
_entity_poly.pdbx_seq_one_letter_code
_entity_poly.pdbx_strand_id
1 'polypeptide(L)'
;MISDEAKKEIDIWVAKYPQGKQSSAVMQALTIVQNENGGSLTNELKQAVADYLEMPTISVEEVATFYENYNHKPVGKHVIRFCHNISCMLNGSDELISYLEEKLSLIHI
;
A
#
# COMPACT_ATOMS: atom_id res chain seq x y z
N MET A 1 10.96 -13.67 3.95
CA MET A 1 10.56 -12.29 3.79
C MET A 1 9.20 -11.99 4.35
N ILE A 2 8.21 -12.81 4.13
CA ILE A 2 6.94 -12.69 4.83
C ILE A 2 7.05 -13.49 6.13
N SER A 3 6.74 -12.86 7.27
CA SER A 3 6.81 -13.54 8.55
C SER A 3 5.68 -14.58 8.69
N ASP A 4 5.84 -15.52 9.63
CA ASP A 4 4.81 -16.53 9.87
C ASP A 4 3.48 -15.90 10.34
N GLU A 5 3.56 -14.82 11.12
CA GLU A 5 2.38 -14.09 11.58
C GLU A 5 1.64 -13.46 10.40
N ALA A 6 2.39 -12.83 9.48
CA ALA A 6 1.80 -12.24 8.27
C ALA A 6 1.15 -13.32 7.41
N LYS A 7 1.78 -14.47 7.26
CA LYS A 7 1.22 -15.59 6.51
C LYS A 7 -0.09 -16.08 7.11
N LYS A 8 -0.17 -16.14 8.45
CA LYS A 8 -1.41 -16.54 9.13
C LYS A 8 -2.53 -15.54 8.86
N GLU A 9 -2.24 -14.25 8.93
CA GLU A 9 -3.23 -13.22 8.64
C GLU A 9 -3.68 -13.26 7.19
N ILE A 10 -2.76 -13.47 6.25
CA ILE A 10 -3.09 -13.62 4.83
C ILE A 10 -3.98 -14.84 4.63
N ASP A 11 -3.68 -15.95 5.29
CA ASP A 11 -4.48 -17.16 5.18
C ASP A 11 -5.92 -16.95 5.67
N ILE A 12 -6.11 -16.16 6.72
CA ILE A 12 -7.45 -15.81 7.21
C ILE A 12 -8.24 -15.10 6.10
N TRP A 13 -7.61 -14.16 5.40
CA TRP A 13 -8.27 -13.44 4.30
C TRP A 13 -8.49 -14.34 3.09
N VAL A 14 -7.54 -15.20 2.74
CA VAL A 14 -7.67 -16.15 1.64
C VAL A 14 -8.83 -17.10 1.89
N ALA A 15 -9.04 -17.54 3.13
CA ALA A 15 -10.11 -18.45 3.50
C ALA A 15 -11.51 -17.84 3.30
N LYS A 16 -11.62 -16.52 3.21
CA LYS A 16 -12.90 -15.85 2.97
C LYS A 16 -13.35 -15.89 1.52
N TYR A 17 -12.46 -16.31 0.62
CA TYR A 17 -12.74 -16.39 -0.82
C TYR A 17 -12.84 -17.84 -1.27
N PRO A 18 -13.57 -18.13 -2.37
CA PRO A 18 -13.65 -19.49 -2.91
C PRO A 18 -12.28 -20.05 -3.27
N GLN A 19 -12.16 -21.36 -3.21
CA GLN A 19 -10.95 -22.05 -3.61
C GLN A 19 -10.57 -21.65 -5.04
N GLY A 20 -9.29 -21.37 -5.28
CA GLY A 20 -8.81 -20.90 -6.58
C GLY A 20 -8.94 -19.39 -6.78
N LYS A 21 -9.49 -18.65 -5.78
CA LYS A 21 -9.64 -17.20 -5.84
C LYS A 21 -8.76 -16.49 -4.81
N GLN A 22 -7.64 -17.09 -4.42
CA GLN A 22 -6.73 -16.52 -3.46
C GLN A 22 -6.15 -15.18 -3.92
N SER A 23 -6.07 -14.93 -5.23
CA SER A 23 -5.63 -13.64 -5.76
C SER A 23 -6.53 -12.47 -5.33
N SER A 24 -7.79 -12.74 -4.96
CA SER A 24 -8.71 -11.71 -4.46
C SER A 24 -8.26 -11.14 -3.12
N ALA A 25 -7.39 -11.83 -2.40
CA ALA A 25 -6.84 -11.36 -1.12
C ALA A 25 -5.57 -10.50 -1.29
N VAL A 26 -5.17 -10.15 -2.51
CA VAL A 26 -3.91 -9.43 -2.78
C VAL A 26 -3.83 -8.10 -2.06
N MET A 27 -4.90 -7.33 -2.01
CA MET A 27 -4.90 -6.03 -1.32
C MET A 27 -4.64 -6.18 0.16
N GLN A 28 -5.28 -7.15 0.80
CA GLN A 28 -5.08 -7.41 2.23
C GLN A 28 -3.66 -7.91 2.49
N ALA A 29 -3.17 -8.79 1.64
CA ALA A 29 -1.79 -9.29 1.76
C ALA A 29 -0.77 -8.16 1.64
N LEU A 30 -0.93 -7.27 0.68
CA LEU A 30 -0.05 -6.12 0.51
C LEU A 30 -0.10 -5.18 1.72
N THR A 31 -1.29 -4.93 2.27
CA THR A 31 -1.44 -4.09 3.45
C THR A 31 -0.73 -4.70 4.66
N ILE A 32 -0.89 -5.99 4.89
CA ILE A 32 -0.25 -6.69 6.02
C ILE A 32 1.27 -6.62 5.88
N VAL A 33 1.79 -6.93 4.70
CA VAL A 33 3.24 -6.94 4.45
C VAL A 33 3.82 -5.52 4.56
N GLN A 34 3.11 -4.52 4.05
CA GLN A 34 3.54 -3.13 4.15
C GLN A 34 3.64 -2.69 5.62
N ASN A 35 2.66 -3.03 6.43
CA ASN A 35 2.66 -2.68 7.85
C ASN A 35 3.82 -3.33 8.60
N GLU A 36 4.16 -4.57 8.29
CA GLU A 36 5.31 -5.24 8.88
C GLU A 36 6.64 -4.60 8.47
N ASN A 37 6.71 -4.07 7.25
CA ASN A 37 7.93 -3.46 6.73
C ASN A 37 8.05 -1.97 7.05
N GLY A 38 7.32 -1.50 8.05
CA GLY A 38 7.43 -0.10 8.47
C GLY A 38 6.71 0.90 7.57
N GLY A 39 5.77 0.45 6.76
CA GLY A 39 4.91 1.32 5.97
C GLY A 39 5.29 1.46 4.50
N SER A 40 6.19 0.63 3.98
CA SER A 40 6.54 0.64 2.57
C SER A 40 6.60 -0.77 1.98
N LEU A 41 6.51 -0.85 0.65
CA LEU A 41 6.61 -2.11 -0.11
C LEU A 41 7.86 -2.10 -0.98
N THR A 42 8.72 -3.10 -0.82
CA THR A 42 9.87 -3.31 -1.70
C THR A 42 9.47 -4.26 -2.84
N ASN A 43 10.27 -4.29 -3.90
CA ASN A 43 10.03 -5.23 -5.00
C ASN A 43 10.09 -6.68 -4.53
N GLU A 44 10.97 -6.96 -3.58
CA GLU A 44 11.11 -8.30 -2.99
C GLU A 44 9.84 -8.73 -2.25
N LEU A 45 9.23 -7.80 -1.50
CA LEU A 45 7.99 -8.07 -0.78
C LEU A 45 6.82 -8.30 -1.74
N LYS A 46 6.75 -7.53 -2.82
CA LYS A 46 5.73 -7.72 -3.85
C LYS A 46 5.89 -9.09 -4.51
N GLN A 47 7.12 -9.48 -4.81
CA GLN A 47 7.41 -10.81 -5.38
C GLN A 47 7.00 -11.91 -4.41
N ALA A 48 7.30 -11.75 -3.12
CA ALA A 48 6.93 -12.72 -2.10
C ALA A 48 5.41 -12.88 -2.00
N VAL A 49 4.66 -11.78 -2.07
CA VAL A 49 3.19 -11.83 -2.08
C VAL A 49 2.67 -12.55 -3.32
N ALA A 50 3.25 -12.26 -4.49
CA ALA A 50 2.87 -12.92 -5.73
C ALA A 50 3.07 -14.42 -5.64
N ASP A 51 4.22 -14.86 -5.16
CA ASP A 51 4.54 -16.27 -5.00
C ASP A 51 3.61 -16.96 -3.99
N TYR A 52 3.32 -16.28 -2.88
CA TYR A 52 2.45 -16.82 -1.84
C TYR A 52 1.00 -17.00 -2.32
N LEU A 53 0.51 -16.05 -3.11
CA LEU A 53 -0.85 -16.10 -3.65
C LEU A 53 -0.96 -16.82 -4.99
N GLU A 54 0.15 -17.37 -5.49
CA GLU A 54 0.20 -18.07 -6.77
C GLU A 54 -0.33 -17.26 -7.94
N MET A 55 0.10 -16.00 -8.02
CA MET A 55 -0.31 -15.07 -9.07
C MET A 55 0.91 -14.42 -9.73
N PRO A 56 0.77 -13.92 -10.98
CA PRO A 56 1.88 -13.24 -11.64
C PRO A 56 2.31 -11.97 -10.87
N THR A 57 3.63 -11.73 -10.82
CA THR A 57 4.18 -10.55 -10.17
C THR A 57 3.62 -9.26 -10.75
N ILE A 58 3.40 -9.22 -12.07
CA ILE A 58 2.84 -8.04 -12.73
C ILE A 58 1.44 -7.69 -12.19
N SER A 59 0.64 -8.69 -11.84
CA SER A 59 -0.68 -8.46 -11.27
C SER A 59 -0.60 -7.80 -9.89
N VAL A 60 0.37 -8.20 -9.07
CA VAL A 60 0.62 -7.57 -7.77
C VAL A 60 1.10 -6.13 -7.98
N GLU A 61 2.01 -5.92 -8.92
CA GLU A 61 2.53 -4.60 -9.24
C GLU A 61 1.42 -3.65 -9.72
N GLU A 62 0.49 -4.13 -10.53
CA GLU A 62 -0.65 -3.34 -10.98
C GLU A 62 -1.48 -2.83 -9.81
N VAL A 63 -1.81 -3.71 -8.86
CA VAL A 63 -2.57 -3.33 -7.67
C VAL A 63 -1.78 -2.37 -6.81
N ALA A 64 -0.51 -2.64 -6.58
CA ALA A 64 0.33 -1.82 -5.71
C ALA A 64 0.53 -0.40 -6.27
N THR A 65 0.60 -0.25 -7.59
CA THR A 65 0.78 1.06 -8.21
C THR A 65 -0.53 1.81 -8.45
N PHE A 66 -1.64 1.09 -8.60
CA PHE A 66 -2.94 1.71 -8.83
C PHE A 66 -3.52 2.39 -7.59
N TYR A 67 -3.34 1.80 -6.42
CA TYR A 67 -3.90 2.32 -5.17
C TYR A 67 -2.89 3.16 -4.40
N GLU A 68 -3.34 4.30 -3.91
CA GLU A 68 -2.48 5.29 -3.23
C GLU A 68 -2.04 4.88 -1.83
N ASN A 69 -2.70 3.90 -1.23
CA ASN A 69 -2.38 3.46 0.13
C ASN A 69 -1.13 2.59 0.24
N TYR A 70 -0.48 2.28 -0.89
CA TYR A 70 0.77 1.53 -0.91
C TYR A 70 1.95 2.45 -1.21
N ASN A 71 2.99 2.36 -0.38
CA ASN A 71 4.18 3.17 -0.50
C ASN A 71 5.32 2.33 -1.04
N HIS A 72 5.94 2.75 -2.14
CA HIS A 72 7.01 2.02 -2.81
C HIS A 72 8.40 2.43 -2.35
N LYS A 73 8.47 3.49 -1.56
CA LYS A 73 9.71 4.01 -0.98
C LYS A 73 9.52 4.17 0.52
N PRO A 74 10.59 4.11 1.31
CA PRO A 74 10.47 4.37 2.73
C PRO A 74 9.83 5.74 2.99
N VAL A 75 8.93 5.79 3.96
CA VAL A 75 8.21 7.01 4.34
C VAL A 75 8.48 7.33 5.80
N GLY A 76 8.16 8.55 6.22
CA GLY A 76 8.27 8.95 7.61
C GLY A 76 7.27 8.21 8.51
N LYS A 77 7.38 8.47 9.81
CA LYS A 77 6.51 7.86 10.82
C LYS A 77 5.03 8.18 10.56
N HIS A 78 4.75 9.39 10.10
CA HIS A 78 3.40 9.83 9.77
C HIS A 78 3.34 10.22 8.30
N VAL A 79 2.35 9.69 7.60
CA VAL A 79 2.10 10.01 6.19
C VAL A 79 0.78 10.77 6.11
N ILE A 80 0.82 11.97 5.55
CA ILE A 80 -0.36 12.81 5.35
C ILE A 80 -0.69 12.82 3.86
N ARG A 81 -1.91 12.44 3.50
CA ARG A 81 -2.35 12.42 2.12
C ARG A 81 -3.36 13.52 1.88
N PHE A 82 -3.20 14.21 0.77
CA PHE A 82 -4.09 15.29 0.37
C PHE A 82 -4.74 14.97 -0.97
N CYS A 83 -6.02 15.18 -1.05
CA CYS A 83 -6.69 15.16 -2.34
C CYS A 83 -6.44 16.51 -3.03
N HIS A 84 -5.93 16.47 -4.25
CA HIS A 84 -5.73 17.66 -5.08
C HIS A 84 -6.43 17.52 -6.43
N ASN A 85 -7.47 16.71 -6.48
CA ASN A 85 -8.32 16.60 -7.64
C ASN A 85 -9.11 17.91 -7.84
N ILE A 86 -9.84 18.03 -8.93
CA ILE A 86 -10.47 19.29 -9.32
C ILE A 86 -11.29 19.91 -8.19
N SER A 87 -12.18 19.15 -7.57
CA SER A 87 -13.03 19.64 -6.49
C SER A 87 -12.25 20.15 -5.28
N CYS A 88 -11.24 19.39 -4.84
CA CYS A 88 -10.44 19.78 -3.68
C CYS A 88 -9.52 20.95 -4.00
N MET A 89 -9.00 21.02 -5.21
CA MET A 89 -8.18 22.15 -5.65
C MET A 89 -8.99 23.45 -5.62
N LEU A 90 -10.23 23.42 -6.09
CA LEU A 90 -11.12 24.60 -6.07
C LEU A 90 -11.47 25.03 -4.63
N ASN A 91 -11.42 24.10 -3.67
CA ASN A 91 -11.67 24.39 -2.26
C ASN A 91 -10.42 24.74 -1.48
N GLY A 92 -9.27 24.95 -2.13
CA GLY A 92 -8.05 25.42 -1.52
C GLY A 92 -7.06 24.35 -1.07
N SER A 93 -7.11 23.13 -1.63
CA SER A 93 -6.19 22.07 -1.25
C SER A 93 -4.73 22.42 -1.53
N ASP A 94 -4.44 23.09 -2.65
CA ASP A 94 -3.07 23.48 -3.01
C ASP A 94 -2.50 24.47 -1.99
N GLU A 95 -3.31 25.43 -1.53
CA GLU A 95 -2.90 26.39 -0.49
C GLU A 95 -2.65 25.68 0.84
N LEU A 96 -3.50 24.70 1.19
CA LEU A 96 -3.36 23.92 2.41
C LEU A 96 -2.08 23.08 2.36
N ILE A 97 -1.78 22.45 1.23
CA ILE A 97 -0.56 21.65 1.05
C ILE A 97 0.67 22.54 1.26
N SER A 98 0.72 23.69 0.60
CA SER A 98 1.84 24.63 0.74
C SER A 98 2.01 25.10 2.17
N TYR A 99 0.93 25.41 2.86
CA TYR A 99 0.95 25.83 4.25
C TYR A 99 1.53 24.76 5.16
N LEU A 100 1.10 23.49 4.99
CA LEU A 100 1.56 22.41 5.84
C LEU A 100 3.00 22.01 5.53
N GLU A 101 3.42 22.07 4.28
CA GLU A 101 4.83 21.83 3.91
C GLU A 101 5.75 22.82 4.61
N GLU A 102 5.38 24.10 4.62
CA GLU A 102 6.14 25.14 5.28
C GLU A 102 6.17 24.96 6.80
N LYS A 103 5.03 24.63 7.41
CA LYS A 103 4.91 24.51 8.87
C LYS A 103 5.50 23.23 9.43
N LEU A 104 5.37 22.13 8.74
CA LEU A 104 5.74 20.80 9.25
C LEU A 104 7.03 20.25 8.61
N SER A 105 7.64 20.99 7.69
CA SER A 105 8.83 20.53 6.97
C SER A 105 8.63 19.12 6.39
N LEU A 106 7.52 18.92 5.70
CA LEU A 106 7.13 17.62 5.18
C LEU A 106 8.06 17.16 4.06
N ILE A 107 8.26 15.85 3.99
CA ILE A 107 8.93 15.23 2.87
C ILE A 107 7.92 15.09 1.73
N HIS A 108 8.28 15.57 0.55
CA HIS A 108 7.44 15.41 -0.63
C HIS A 108 7.39 13.96 -1.09
N ILE A 109 6.19 13.51 -1.37
CA ILE A 109 5.96 12.18 -1.94
C ILE A 109 5.26 12.34 -3.27
#